data_d6fcab52ad326e9451aa8c3443fd8967
#
_entry.id   d6fcab52ad326e9451aa8c3443fd8967
#
_cell.length_a   1.000
_cell.length_b   1.000
_cell.length_c   1.000
_cell.angle_alpha   90.00
_cell.angle_beta   90.00
_cell.angle_gamma   90.00
#
_symmetry.space_group_name_H-M   'P 1'
#
loop_
_entity.id
_entity.type
_entity.pdbx_description
1 polymer ?
#
loop_
_entity_poly.entity_id
_entity_poly.type
_entity_poly.pdbx_seq_one_letter_code
_entity_poly.pdbx_strand_id
1 'polypeptide(L)'
;MIKLIITDLDDTLYSWIGFYIPAFYKMTKELSFLLGVSEDKIIEEFQEVHRKAGSVEPPFGAVELPSAEKRFANATKEEIREKLDPAFHRFNSERKRLLKLYPGVEDTLKYLWERKVIIVGYTESAEENGYYRLERLGIADYFKDVYVSGSYDGRPIKKPTSPKTHVVLEKKPNPDLIIEICEKEGISPKETIYMGDSLSKDMLMAKKAGVFSVWCHIPNGNPPELYEKLMKISHWSKEDCEREEQYKREWEELGYTPDFTITDFARLKDIVEKR
;
A
#
# COMPACT_ATOMS: atom_id res chain seq x y z
N MET A 1 4.81 -28.90 1.24
CA MET A 1 3.56 -28.30 0.64
C MET A 1 3.32 -26.95 1.31
N ILE A 2 3.11 -25.91 0.53
CA ILE A 2 2.82 -24.55 1.04
C ILE A 2 1.43 -24.50 1.66
N LYS A 3 1.34 -23.93 2.87
CA LYS A 3 0.11 -23.82 3.66
C LYS A 3 -0.26 -22.37 3.98
N LEU A 4 0.72 -21.46 3.94
CA LEU A 4 0.55 -20.04 4.26
C LEU A 4 1.20 -19.18 3.19
N ILE A 5 0.48 -18.15 2.75
CA ILE A 5 1.03 -17.08 1.93
C ILE A 5 0.81 -15.76 2.67
N ILE A 6 1.88 -15.06 2.95
CA ILE A 6 1.87 -13.69 3.44
C ILE A 6 2.21 -12.81 2.24
N THR A 7 1.34 -11.87 1.91
CA THR A 7 1.54 -11.02 0.72
C THR A 7 1.49 -9.54 1.08
N ASP A 8 2.39 -8.78 0.50
CA ASP A 8 2.20 -7.35 0.38
C ASP A 8 0.96 -7.05 -0.50
N LEU A 9 0.45 -5.84 -0.46
CA LEU A 9 -0.76 -5.44 -1.17
C LEU A 9 -0.46 -4.44 -2.29
N ASP A 10 0.07 -3.27 -1.93
CA ASP A 10 0.30 -2.13 -2.81
C ASP A 10 1.47 -2.43 -3.76
N ASP A 11 1.32 -2.15 -5.04
CA ASP A 11 2.27 -2.48 -6.11
C ASP A 11 2.63 -3.98 -6.25
N THR A 12 1.99 -4.84 -5.43
CA THR A 12 2.08 -6.29 -5.47
C THR A 12 0.84 -6.93 -6.08
N LEU A 13 -0.36 -6.60 -5.61
CA LEU A 13 -1.63 -7.14 -6.13
C LEU A 13 -2.30 -6.20 -7.16
N TYR A 14 -2.00 -4.94 -7.09
CA TYR A 14 -2.48 -3.84 -7.94
C TYR A 14 -1.46 -2.71 -7.96
N SER A 15 -1.47 -1.85 -8.99
CA SER A 15 -0.58 -0.69 -9.01
C SER A 15 -1.13 0.42 -8.12
N TRP A 16 -0.51 0.62 -6.94
CA TRP A 16 -0.84 1.73 -6.05
C TRP A 16 -0.51 3.07 -6.69
N ILE A 17 0.70 3.23 -7.20
CA ILE A 17 1.14 4.45 -7.85
C ILE A 17 0.29 4.77 -9.09
N GLY A 18 -0.14 3.70 -9.81
CA GLY A 18 -0.93 3.81 -11.04
C GLY A 18 -2.35 4.32 -10.82
N PHE A 19 -2.96 4.09 -9.65
CA PHE A 19 -4.26 4.66 -9.36
C PHE A 19 -4.18 5.92 -8.50
N TYR A 20 -3.26 5.95 -7.52
CA TYR A 20 -3.21 7.02 -6.53
C TYR A 20 -2.73 8.33 -7.15
N ILE A 21 -1.59 8.32 -7.85
CA ILE A 21 -1.00 9.54 -8.39
C ILE A 21 -1.91 10.24 -9.41
N PRO A 22 -2.49 9.57 -10.43
CA PRO A 22 -3.43 10.23 -11.32
C PRO A 22 -4.65 10.80 -10.61
N ALA A 23 -5.19 10.06 -9.61
CA ALA A 23 -6.34 10.53 -8.83
C ALA A 23 -5.98 11.78 -8.00
N PHE A 24 -4.80 11.78 -7.35
CA PHE A 24 -4.30 12.91 -6.60
C PHE A 24 -4.14 14.17 -7.47
N TYR A 25 -3.51 14.06 -8.63
CA TYR A 25 -3.33 15.18 -9.55
C TYR A 25 -4.63 15.67 -10.21
N LYS A 26 -5.66 14.82 -10.29
CA LYS A 26 -7.02 15.28 -10.63
C LYS A 26 -7.61 16.15 -9.52
N MET A 27 -7.37 15.81 -8.28
CA MET A 27 -7.79 16.59 -7.12
C MET A 27 -7.04 17.92 -7.04
N THR A 28 -5.71 17.94 -7.20
CA THR A 28 -4.91 19.17 -7.13
C THR A 28 -5.34 20.19 -8.16
N LYS A 29 -5.67 19.74 -9.38
CA LYS A 29 -6.20 20.59 -10.44
C LYS A 29 -7.53 21.23 -10.06
N GLU A 30 -8.44 20.48 -9.47
CA GLU A 30 -9.72 21.01 -8.99
C GLU A 30 -9.53 21.98 -7.81
N LEU A 31 -8.62 21.63 -6.88
CA LEU A 31 -8.26 22.52 -5.75
C LEU A 31 -7.67 23.84 -6.22
N SER A 32 -6.78 23.81 -7.22
CA SER A 32 -6.22 25.02 -7.84
C SER A 32 -7.33 25.97 -8.32
N PHE A 33 -8.34 25.44 -8.97
CA PHE A 33 -9.49 26.23 -9.42
C PHE A 33 -10.33 26.77 -8.24
N LEU A 34 -10.68 25.92 -7.26
CA LEU A 34 -11.52 26.30 -6.12
C LEU A 34 -10.84 27.33 -5.21
N LEU A 35 -9.55 27.21 -5.02
CA LEU A 35 -8.76 28.06 -4.12
C LEU A 35 -8.18 29.30 -4.82
N GLY A 36 -8.15 29.34 -6.17
CA GLY A 36 -7.64 30.45 -6.95
C GLY A 36 -6.11 30.60 -6.86
N VAL A 37 -5.38 29.48 -6.75
CA VAL A 37 -3.91 29.43 -6.68
C VAL A 37 -3.38 28.45 -7.72
N SER A 38 -2.09 28.50 -8.05
CA SER A 38 -1.49 27.58 -9.01
C SER A 38 -1.48 26.13 -8.49
N GLU A 39 -1.49 25.16 -9.41
CA GLU A 39 -1.38 23.74 -9.04
C GLU A 39 -0.04 23.44 -8.36
N ASP A 40 1.06 24.08 -8.79
CA ASP A 40 2.37 23.93 -8.16
C ASP A 40 2.33 24.36 -6.68
N LYS A 41 1.60 25.45 -6.37
CA LYS A 41 1.41 25.90 -4.99
C LYS A 41 0.64 24.88 -4.16
N ILE A 42 -0.39 24.26 -4.71
CA ILE A 42 -1.14 23.18 -4.05
C ILE A 42 -0.21 21.97 -3.77
N ILE A 43 0.64 21.60 -4.72
CA ILE A 43 1.60 20.49 -4.58
C ILE A 43 2.62 20.77 -3.46
N GLU A 44 3.18 21.98 -3.41
CA GLU A 44 4.09 22.40 -2.33
C GLU A 44 3.42 22.34 -0.96
N GLU A 45 2.20 22.85 -0.84
CA GLU A 45 1.44 22.82 0.42
C GLU A 45 1.10 21.38 0.84
N PHE A 46 0.74 20.51 -0.11
CA PHE A 46 0.53 19.09 0.19
C PHE A 46 1.79 18.40 0.68
N GLN A 47 2.97 18.74 0.16
CA GLN A 47 4.20 18.14 0.65
C GLN A 47 4.39 18.41 2.15
N GLU A 48 4.06 19.61 2.64
CA GLU A 48 4.11 19.95 4.07
C GLU A 48 3.03 19.19 4.89
N VAL A 49 1.81 19.08 4.35
CA VAL A 49 0.73 18.32 4.98
C VAL A 49 1.12 16.84 5.09
N HIS A 50 1.70 16.26 4.03
CA HIS A 50 2.15 14.88 4.00
C HIS A 50 3.32 14.63 4.97
N ARG A 51 4.27 15.56 5.10
CA ARG A 51 5.35 15.45 6.10
C ARG A 51 4.82 15.45 7.52
N LYS A 52 3.86 16.31 7.83
CA LYS A 52 3.22 16.35 9.15
C LYS A 52 2.44 15.08 9.45
N ALA A 53 1.78 14.52 8.44
CA ALA A 53 1.00 13.30 8.57
C ALA A 53 1.86 12.02 8.55
N GLY A 54 3.12 12.09 8.12
CA GLY A 54 3.98 10.91 7.90
C GLY A 54 3.47 9.98 6.81
N SER A 55 2.61 10.49 5.92
CA SER A 55 1.98 9.71 4.84
C SER A 55 1.54 10.63 3.70
N VAL A 56 1.49 10.12 2.49
CA VAL A 56 0.92 10.81 1.32
C VAL A 56 -0.61 10.64 1.21
N GLU A 57 -1.20 9.85 2.07
CA GLU A 57 -2.64 9.51 2.03
C GLU A 57 -3.43 9.98 3.27
N PRO A 58 -3.15 11.15 3.89
CA PRO A 58 -3.94 11.60 5.03
C PRO A 58 -5.39 11.85 4.60
N PRO A 59 -6.40 11.34 5.34
CA PRO A 59 -7.79 11.58 5.03
C PRO A 59 -8.08 13.08 4.98
N PHE A 60 -8.72 13.54 3.89
CA PHE A 60 -9.08 14.95 3.72
C PHE A 60 -7.93 15.95 3.89
N GLY A 61 -6.68 15.55 3.62
CA GLY A 61 -5.50 16.42 3.79
C GLY A 61 -5.62 17.80 3.13
N ALA A 62 -6.50 17.96 2.13
CA ALA A 62 -6.77 19.25 1.48
C ALA A 62 -7.37 20.30 2.42
N VAL A 63 -8.01 19.92 3.54
CA VAL A 63 -8.54 20.87 4.51
C VAL A 63 -7.44 21.53 5.35
N GLU A 64 -6.25 20.94 5.37
CA GLU A 64 -5.09 21.45 6.10
C GLU A 64 -4.17 22.34 5.24
N LEU A 65 -4.55 22.58 3.97
CA LEU A 65 -3.75 23.42 3.07
C LEU A 65 -3.83 24.89 3.51
N PRO A 66 -2.71 25.61 3.67
CA PRO A 66 -2.69 27.03 3.98
C PRO A 66 -3.55 27.87 3.03
N SER A 67 -3.59 27.52 1.76
CA SER A 67 -4.46 28.16 0.75
C SER A 67 -5.94 27.94 1.03
N ALA A 68 -6.35 26.78 1.55
CA ALA A 68 -7.73 26.48 1.95
C ALA A 68 -8.12 27.27 3.20
N GLU A 69 -7.27 27.29 4.24
CA GLU A 69 -7.47 28.08 5.44
C GLU A 69 -7.59 29.58 5.14
N LYS A 70 -6.71 30.09 4.30
CA LYS A 70 -6.75 31.50 3.86
C LYS A 70 -8.03 31.83 3.05
N ARG A 71 -8.42 30.94 2.15
CA ARG A 71 -9.60 31.15 1.27
C ARG A 71 -10.90 31.15 2.06
N PHE A 72 -10.94 30.37 3.14
CA PHE A 72 -12.12 30.15 3.98
C PHE A 72 -11.85 30.50 5.45
N ALA A 73 -11.19 31.63 5.70
CA ALA A 73 -10.62 32.03 7.00
C ALA A 73 -11.58 31.98 8.22
N ASN A 74 -12.89 32.02 8.00
CA ASN A 74 -13.89 31.98 9.09
C ASN A 74 -14.69 30.68 9.11
N ALA A 75 -14.28 29.67 8.35
CA ALA A 75 -14.96 28.38 8.25
C ALA A 75 -14.31 27.34 9.16
N THR A 76 -15.10 26.44 9.71
CA THR A 76 -14.62 25.25 10.41
C THR A 76 -14.00 24.28 9.40
N LYS A 77 -13.25 23.28 9.87
CA LYS A 77 -12.69 22.23 9.01
C LYS A 77 -13.77 21.45 8.27
N GLU A 78 -14.90 21.21 8.90
CA GLU A 78 -16.07 20.57 8.31
C GLU A 78 -16.64 21.40 7.15
N GLU A 79 -16.80 22.71 7.35
CA GLU A 79 -17.28 23.62 6.30
C GLU A 79 -16.26 23.76 5.15
N ILE A 80 -14.95 23.77 5.44
CA ILE A 80 -13.90 23.74 4.42
C ILE A 80 -14.00 22.44 3.62
N ARG A 81 -14.16 21.30 4.30
CA ARG A 81 -14.33 20.00 3.66
C ARG A 81 -15.52 20.00 2.69
N GLU A 82 -16.67 20.54 3.11
CA GLU A 82 -17.86 20.66 2.25
C GLU A 82 -17.57 21.53 1.01
N LYS A 83 -16.87 22.66 1.19
CA LYS A 83 -16.51 23.55 0.09
C LYS A 83 -15.49 22.93 -0.89
N LEU A 84 -14.67 22.00 -0.41
CA LEU A 84 -13.69 21.25 -1.21
C LEU A 84 -14.22 19.92 -1.75
N ASP A 85 -15.49 19.56 -1.47
CA ASP A 85 -16.10 18.32 -1.89
C ASP A 85 -15.98 18.01 -3.40
N PRO A 86 -16.09 18.99 -4.32
CA PRO A 86 -15.84 18.74 -5.76
C PRO A 86 -14.45 18.14 -6.04
N ALA A 87 -13.41 18.58 -5.32
CA ALA A 87 -12.06 18.05 -5.48
C ALA A 87 -11.95 16.62 -4.94
N PHE A 88 -12.56 16.32 -3.80
CA PHE A 88 -12.64 14.95 -3.28
C PHE A 88 -13.43 14.03 -4.20
N HIS A 89 -14.49 14.52 -4.83
CA HIS A 89 -15.21 13.76 -5.85
C HIS A 89 -14.33 13.44 -7.06
N ARG A 90 -13.50 14.36 -7.54
CA ARG A 90 -12.54 14.10 -8.62
C ARG A 90 -11.56 13.00 -8.25
N PHE A 91 -10.96 13.08 -7.05
CA PHE A 91 -10.09 12.05 -6.52
C PHE A 91 -10.77 10.69 -6.47
N ASN A 92 -11.94 10.64 -5.81
CA ASN A 92 -12.66 9.38 -5.61
C ASN A 92 -13.12 8.73 -6.92
N SER A 93 -13.58 9.52 -7.89
CA SER A 93 -13.99 9.02 -9.20
C SER A 93 -12.82 8.41 -9.97
N GLU A 94 -11.68 9.10 -10.00
CA GLU A 94 -10.49 8.63 -10.70
C GLU A 94 -9.88 7.41 -10.01
N ARG A 95 -9.75 7.43 -8.67
CA ARG A 95 -9.32 6.29 -7.87
C ARG A 95 -10.15 5.04 -8.15
N LYS A 96 -11.48 5.16 -8.13
CA LYS A 96 -12.40 4.03 -8.41
C LYS A 96 -12.26 3.49 -9.82
N ARG A 97 -11.95 4.36 -10.79
CA ARG A 97 -11.78 3.99 -12.21
C ARG A 97 -10.47 3.22 -12.44
N LEU A 98 -9.39 3.64 -11.75
CA LEU A 98 -8.04 3.15 -11.99
C LEU A 98 -7.64 1.97 -11.10
N LEU A 99 -8.21 1.87 -9.89
CA LEU A 99 -7.91 0.75 -8.97
C LEU A 99 -8.42 -0.56 -9.57
N LYS A 100 -7.47 -1.40 -10.01
CA LYS A 100 -7.72 -2.70 -10.63
C LYS A 100 -6.62 -3.67 -10.22
N LEU A 101 -6.99 -4.93 -10.03
CA LEU A 101 -6.02 -6.00 -9.83
C LEU A 101 -5.10 -6.16 -11.05
N TYR A 102 -3.87 -6.58 -10.79
CA TYR A 102 -3.04 -7.11 -11.88
C TYR A 102 -3.68 -8.37 -12.47
N PRO A 103 -3.41 -8.66 -13.75
CA PRO A 103 -3.92 -9.87 -14.40
C PRO A 103 -3.56 -11.12 -13.61
N GLY A 104 -4.52 -12.02 -13.45
CA GLY A 104 -4.34 -13.33 -12.81
C GLY A 104 -4.37 -13.30 -11.27
N VAL A 105 -4.43 -12.13 -10.61
CA VAL A 105 -4.46 -12.04 -9.13
C VAL A 105 -5.69 -12.72 -8.56
N GLU A 106 -6.89 -12.33 -9.00
CA GLU A 106 -8.15 -12.87 -8.47
C GLU A 106 -8.23 -14.38 -8.65
N ASP A 107 -7.94 -14.88 -9.86
CA ASP A 107 -7.95 -16.31 -10.16
C ASP A 107 -6.92 -17.09 -9.32
N THR A 108 -5.80 -16.46 -8.98
CA THR A 108 -4.77 -17.10 -8.16
C THR A 108 -5.18 -17.12 -6.69
N LEU A 109 -5.72 -16.02 -6.15
CA LEU A 109 -6.21 -15.97 -4.77
C LEU A 109 -7.34 -16.98 -4.56
N LYS A 110 -8.30 -17.04 -5.51
CA LYS A 110 -9.37 -18.03 -5.51
C LYS A 110 -8.85 -19.46 -5.50
N TYR A 111 -7.90 -19.77 -6.40
CA TYR A 111 -7.25 -21.07 -6.48
C TYR A 111 -6.60 -21.49 -5.15
N LEU A 112 -5.89 -20.57 -4.48
CA LEU A 112 -5.25 -20.82 -3.19
C LEU A 112 -6.29 -21.05 -2.09
N TRP A 113 -7.34 -20.23 -2.07
CA TRP A 113 -8.42 -20.31 -1.11
C TRP A 113 -9.18 -21.65 -1.20
N GLU A 114 -9.49 -22.11 -2.42
CA GLU A 114 -10.14 -23.41 -2.66
C GLU A 114 -9.28 -24.59 -2.16
N ARG A 115 -7.96 -24.44 -2.14
CA ARG A 115 -6.99 -25.40 -1.59
C ARG A 115 -6.71 -25.24 -0.11
N LYS A 116 -7.43 -24.34 0.55
CA LYS A 116 -7.28 -24.06 1.98
C LYS A 116 -5.88 -23.56 2.36
N VAL A 117 -5.18 -22.94 1.43
CA VAL A 117 -3.97 -22.17 1.73
C VAL A 117 -4.40 -20.89 2.44
N ILE A 118 -3.83 -20.65 3.63
CA ILE A 118 -4.11 -19.44 4.40
C ILE A 118 -3.44 -18.26 3.69
N ILE A 119 -4.20 -17.16 3.50
CA ILE A 119 -3.70 -15.93 2.90
C ILE A 119 -3.78 -14.82 3.94
N VAL A 120 -2.66 -14.15 4.17
CA VAL A 120 -2.51 -13.02 5.10
C VAL A 120 -1.94 -11.83 4.34
N GLY A 121 -2.55 -10.65 4.50
CA GLY A 121 -2.01 -9.40 3.94
C GLY A 121 -1.07 -8.71 4.94
N TYR A 122 0.01 -8.10 4.44
CA TYR A 122 0.89 -7.23 5.22
C TYR A 122 1.26 -5.98 4.41
N THR A 123 0.73 -4.82 4.80
CA THR A 123 0.92 -3.55 4.10
C THR A 123 1.34 -2.42 5.04
N GLU A 124 2.12 -1.47 4.54
CA GLU A 124 2.42 -0.20 5.24
C GLU A 124 1.30 0.84 5.08
N SER A 125 0.22 0.50 4.40
CA SER A 125 -0.98 1.36 4.32
C SER A 125 -1.74 1.38 5.64
N ALA A 126 -2.39 2.53 5.92
CA ALA A 126 -3.32 2.62 7.03
C ALA A 126 -4.53 1.69 6.83
N GLU A 127 -5.15 1.28 7.95
CA GLU A 127 -6.27 0.33 7.99
C GLU A 127 -7.38 0.69 7.01
N GLU A 128 -7.78 1.98 6.99
CA GLU A 128 -8.86 2.48 6.14
C GLU A 128 -8.56 2.29 4.64
N ASN A 129 -7.32 2.56 4.27
CA ASN A 129 -6.89 2.49 2.88
C ASN A 129 -6.70 1.05 2.42
N GLY A 130 -6.01 0.23 3.20
CA GLY A 130 -5.78 -1.18 2.89
C GLY A 130 -7.10 -1.94 2.77
N TYR A 131 -7.98 -1.78 3.77
CA TYR A 131 -9.28 -2.44 3.76
C TYR A 131 -10.17 -1.99 2.59
N TYR A 132 -10.30 -0.67 2.37
CA TYR A 132 -11.07 -0.13 1.24
C TYR A 132 -10.64 -0.73 -0.10
N ARG A 133 -9.33 -0.92 -0.31
CA ARG A 133 -8.81 -1.49 -1.55
C ARG A 133 -9.20 -2.95 -1.73
N LEU A 134 -9.02 -3.76 -0.68
CA LEU A 134 -9.40 -5.18 -0.72
C LEU A 134 -10.91 -5.36 -0.97
N GLU A 135 -11.75 -4.59 -0.28
CA GLU A 135 -13.20 -4.62 -0.47
C GLU A 135 -13.59 -4.16 -1.88
N ARG A 136 -13.04 -3.03 -2.32
CA ARG A 136 -13.33 -2.48 -3.65
C ARG A 136 -12.92 -3.38 -4.80
N LEU A 137 -11.84 -4.13 -4.62
CA LEU A 137 -11.33 -5.10 -5.59
C LEU A 137 -12.05 -6.46 -5.51
N GLY A 138 -12.92 -6.66 -4.53
CA GLY A 138 -13.68 -7.91 -4.35
C GLY A 138 -12.84 -9.09 -3.87
N ILE A 139 -11.68 -8.83 -3.25
CA ILE A 139 -10.75 -9.88 -2.80
C ILE A 139 -10.63 -9.98 -1.28
N ALA A 140 -11.35 -9.18 -0.52
CA ALA A 140 -11.28 -9.15 0.94
C ALA A 140 -11.53 -10.54 1.57
N ASP A 141 -12.49 -11.30 1.06
CA ASP A 141 -12.90 -12.60 1.59
C ASP A 141 -11.85 -13.71 1.42
N TYR A 142 -10.84 -13.51 0.57
CA TYR A 142 -9.72 -14.46 0.44
C TYR A 142 -8.72 -14.35 1.59
N PHE A 143 -8.70 -13.22 2.31
CA PHE A 143 -7.74 -12.97 3.39
C PHE A 143 -8.32 -13.38 4.74
N LYS A 144 -7.55 -14.14 5.50
CA LYS A 144 -7.85 -14.48 6.90
C LYS A 144 -7.61 -13.29 7.82
N ASP A 145 -6.44 -12.66 7.69
CA ASP A 145 -5.98 -11.52 8.47
C ASP A 145 -5.26 -10.51 7.56
N VAL A 146 -5.24 -9.23 7.97
CA VAL A 146 -4.46 -8.18 7.33
C VAL A 146 -3.72 -7.36 8.38
N TYR A 147 -2.41 -7.22 8.23
CA TYR A 147 -1.54 -6.41 9.06
C TYR A 147 -1.33 -5.06 8.39
N VAL A 148 -1.59 -3.96 9.12
CA VAL A 148 -1.66 -2.58 8.62
C VAL A 148 -0.89 -1.62 9.52
N SER A 149 -0.49 -0.45 9.03
CA SER A 149 0.35 0.50 9.77
C SER A 149 -0.39 1.35 10.82
N GLY A 150 -1.66 1.15 11.04
CA GLY A 150 -2.47 1.94 11.98
C GLY A 150 -3.66 2.62 11.31
N SER A 151 -4.30 3.55 12.04
CA SER A 151 -5.42 4.36 11.58
C SER A 151 -5.09 5.83 11.77
N TYR A 152 -5.48 6.69 10.82
CA TYR A 152 -5.15 8.11 10.85
C TYR A 152 -5.80 8.88 12.00
N ASP A 153 -7.05 8.59 12.36
CA ASP A 153 -7.83 9.40 13.30
C ASP A 153 -8.30 8.64 14.54
N GLY A 154 -7.87 7.39 14.71
CA GLY A 154 -8.42 6.52 15.76
C GLY A 154 -9.95 6.33 15.65
N ARG A 155 -10.56 6.74 14.54
CA ARG A 155 -11.98 6.54 14.29
C ARG A 155 -12.23 5.08 14.00
N PRO A 156 -13.16 4.45 14.73
CA PRO A 156 -13.53 3.09 14.40
C PRO A 156 -14.08 3.05 12.98
N ILE A 157 -13.36 2.41 12.07
CA ILE A 157 -13.93 2.02 10.80
C ILE A 157 -15.09 1.07 11.12
N LYS A 158 -16.14 1.10 10.30
CA LYS A 158 -17.14 0.04 10.34
C LYS A 158 -16.43 -1.24 9.88
N LYS A 159 -15.78 -1.92 10.86
CA LYS A 159 -14.97 -3.09 10.59
C LYS A 159 -15.89 -4.21 10.12
N PRO A 160 -15.61 -4.80 8.98
CA PRO A 160 -16.22 -6.06 8.62
C PRO A 160 -15.73 -7.15 9.57
N THR A 161 -16.41 -8.25 9.57
CA THR A 161 -16.04 -9.44 10.35
C THR A 161 -14.86 -10.19 9.73
N SER A 162 -14.53 -9.92 8.48
CA SER A 162 -13.45 -10.56 7.71
C SER A 162 -12.95 -9.62 6.61
N PRO A 163 -11.63 -9.52 6.34
CA PRO A 163 -10.55 -10.04 7.17
C PRO A 163 -10.41 -9.29 8.50
N LYS A 164 -9.80 -9.92 9.52
CA LYS A 164 -9.41 -9.21 10.75
C LYS A 164 -8.19 -8.34 10.45
N THR A 165 -8.22 -7.11 10.93
CA THR A 165 -7.09 -6.19 10.82
C THR A 165 -6.28 -6.17 12.13
N HIS A 166 -4.95 -6.13 11.99
CA HIS A 166 -3.99 -6.04 13.09
C HIS A 166 -3.08 -4.85 12.83
N VAL A 167 -3.00 -3.94 13.80
CA VAL A 167 -2.13 -2.76 13.69
C VAL A 167 -0.71 -3.14 14.03
N VAL A 168 0.24 -2.80 13.17
CA VAL A 168 1.68 -2.97 13.33
C VAL A 168 2.34 -1.60 13.23
N LEU A 169 3.04 -1.18 14.27
CA LEU A 169 3.70 0.11 14.30
C LEU A 169 5.07 0.10 13.61
N GLU A 170 5.70 -1.05 13.57
CA GLU A 170 7.01 -1.22 12.94
C GLU A 170 6.87 -1.31 11.41
N LYS A 171 7.71 -0.54 10.73
CA LYS A 171 7.76 -0.53 9.26
C LYS A 171 8.51 -1.75 8.72
N LYS A 172 8.27 -2.07 7.46
CA LYS A 172 9.08 -3.04 6.71
C LYS A 172 10.52 -2.50 6.52
N PRO A 173 11.54 -3.36 6.56
CA PRO A 173 11.49 -4.82 6.71
C PRO A 173 11.34 -5.26 8.18
N ASN A 174 10.34 -6.08 8.47
CA ASN A 174 10.06 -6.61 9.81
C ASN A 174 9.96 -8.15 9.74
N PRO A 175 11.09 -8.86 9.82
CA PRO A 175 11.11 -10.32 9.76
C PRO A 175 10.43 -10.98 10.96
N ASP A 176 10.45 -10.35 12.13
CA ASP A 176 9.87 -10.90 13.36
C ASP A 176 8.36 -11.07 13.23
N LEU A 177 7.67 -10.10 12.60
CA LEU A 177 6.25 -10.22 12.31
C LEU A 177 5.93 -11.42 11.42
N ILE A 178 6.77 -11.75 10.44
CA ILE A 178 6.56 -12.93 9.59
C ILE A 178 6.62 -14.20 10.44
N ILE A 179 7.57 -14.27 11.38
CA ILE A 179 7.73 -15.40 12.31
C ILE A 179 6.51 -15.48 13.23
N GLU A 180 6.06 -14.36 13.81
CA GLU A 180 4.86 -14.30 14.65
C GLU A 180 3.60 -14.78 13.91
N ILE A 181 3.44 -14.40 12.64
CA ILE A 181 2.32 -14.87 11.80
C ILE A 181 2.42 -16.41 11.62
N CYS A 182 3.61 -16.94 11.32
CA CYS A 182 3.82 -18.37 11.19
C CYS A 182 3.44 -19.10 12.48
N GLU A 183 3.88 -18.61 13.63
CA GLU A 183 3.60 -19.18 14.96
C GLU A 183 2.10 -19.13 15.28
N LYS A 184 1.46 -17.98 15.06
CA LYS A 184 0.01 -17.80 15.25
C LYS A 184 -0.82 -18.78 14.42
N GLU A 185 -0.38 -19.03 13.19
CA GLU A 185 -1.05 -19.97 12.29
C GLU A 185 -0.66 -21.44 12.54
N GLY A 186 0.37 -21.71 13.34
CA GLY A 186 0.91 -23.04 13.57
C GLY A 186 1.55 -23.65 12.33
N ILE A 187 2.12 -22.81 11.45
CA ILE A 187 2.70 -23.21 10.16
C ILE A 187 4.20 -22.91 10.16
N SER A 188 5.00 -23.88 9.74
CA SER A 188 6.45 -23.72 9.64
C SER A 188 6.84 -22.65 8.61
N PRO A 189 7.90 -21.87 8.84
CA PRO A 189 8.49 -21.00 7.81
C PRO A 189 8.79 -21.72 6.49
N LYS A 190 9.15 -23.01 6.53
CA LYS A 190 9.39 -23.83 5.33
C LYS A 190 8.13 -24.22 4.56
N GLU A 191 6.96 -23.95 5.11
CA GLU A 191 5.65 -24.15 4.46
C GLU A 191 4.98 -22.81 4.15
N THR A 192 5.73 -21.71 4.30
CA THR A 192 5.25 -20.34 4.15
C THR A 192 5.96 -19.63 2.98
N ILE A 193 5.20 -18.90 2.19
CA ILE A 193 5.68 -17.94 1.20
C ILE A 193 5.43 -16.54 1.71
N TYR A 194 6.42 -15.66 1.57
CA TYR A 194 6.21 -14.21 1.56
C TYR A 194 6.36 -13.68 0.14
N MET A 195 5.39 -12.87 -0.30
CA MET A 195 5.33 -12.30 -1.65
C MET A 195 5.24 -10.77 -1.58
N GLY A 196 6.04 -10.06 -2.38
CA GLY A 196 6.03 -8.60 -2.45
C GLY A 196 6.84 -8.07 -3.63
N ASP A 197 6.83 -6.76 -3.83
CA ASP A 197 7.47 -6.08 -4.97
C ASP A 197 8.86 -5.50 -4.65
N SER A 198 9.19 -5.30 -3.37
CA SER A 198 10.43 -4.66 -2.94
C SER A 198 11.52 -5.67 -2.58
N LEU A 199 12.70 -5.57 -3.23
CA LEU A 199 13.86 -6.38 -2.87
C LEU A 199 14.42 -5.99 -1.50
N SER A 200 14.51 -4.69 -1.23
CA SER A 200 15.11 -4.14 -0.01
C SER A 200 14.22 -4.25 1.24
N LYS A 201 12.93 -4.42 1.08
CA LYS A 201 11.98 -4.59 2.17
C LYS A 201 11.42 -6.01 2.22
N ASP A 202 10.58 -6.35 1.24
CA ASP A 202 9.82 -7.61 1.24
C ASP A 202 10.73 -8.84 1.14
N MET A 203 11.63 -8.85 0.17
CA MET A 203 12.52 -9.99 -0.02
C MET A 203 13.55 -10.09 1.10
N LEU A 204 14.08 -8.94 1.56
CA LEU A 204 15.02 -8.91 2.68
C LEU A 204 14.40 -9.51 3.96
N MET A 205 13.19 -9.09 4.34
CA MET A 205 12.56 -9.63 5.54
C MET A 205 12.13 -11.10 5.37
N ALA A 206 11.70 -11.52 4.18
CA ALA A 206 11.37 -12.91 3.90
C ALA A 206 12.59 -13.82 4.08
N LYS A 207 13.73 -13.42 3.55
CA LYS A 207 14.99 -14.17 3.71
C LYS A 207 15.46 -14.24 5.16
N LYS A 208 15.35 -13.13 5.90
CA LYS A 208 15.69 -13.10 7.33
C LYS A 208 14.77 -13.96 8.17
N ALA A 209 13.48 -14.01 7.84
CA ALA A 209 12.49 -14.87 8.51
C ALA A 209 12.59 -16.36 8.13
N GLY A 210 13.36 -16.71 7.11
CA GLY A 210 13.55 -18.08 6.64
C GLY A 210 12.35 -18.68 5.92
N VAL A 211 11.44 -17.85 5.38
CA VAL A 211 10.32 -18.25 4.52
C VAL A 211 10.74 -18.20 3.04
N PHE A 212 9.96 -18.85 2.17
CA PHE A 212 10.19 -18.73 0.73
C PHE A 212 9.82 -17.34 0.25
N SER A 213 10.74 -16.68 -0.43
CA SER A 213 10.59 -15.34 -0.98
C SER A 213 10.16 -15.38 -2.44
N VAL A 214 9.05 -14.71 -2.76
CA VAL A 214 8.54 -14.56 -4.13
C VAL A 214 8.52 -13.08 -4.48
N TRP A 215 9.42 -12.68 -5.37
CA TRP A 215 9.48 -11.32 -5.86
C TRP A 215 8.49 -11.11 -7.02
N CYS A 216 7.53 -10.22 -6.81
CA CYS A 216 6.56 -9.81 -7.83
C CYS A 216 7.15 -8.69 -8.67
N HIS A 217 7.75 -9.02 -9.80
CA HIS A 217 8.25 -8.06 -10.77
C HIS A 217 7.31 -7.96 -11.97
N ILE A 218 6.18 -7.26 -11.76
CA ILE A 218 5.17 -7.11 -12.81
C ILE A 218 5.64 -6.05 -13.82
N PRO A 219 5.88 -6.41 -15.10
CA PRO A 219 6.31 -5.47 -16.12
C PRO A 219 5.26 -4.37 -16.36
N ASN A 220 5.71 -3.14 -16.55
CA ASN A 220 4.88 -1.96 -16.86
C ASN A 220 3.88 -1.55 -15.76
N GLY A 221 4.05 -2.03 -14.53
CA GLY A 221 3.19 -1.67 -13.42
C GLY A 221 3.22 -0.17 -13.10
N ASN A 222 4.42 0.45 -13.15
CA ASN A 222 4.63 1.82 -12.66
C ASN A 222 5.46 2.65 -13.64
N PRO A 223 4.83 3.49 -14.51
CA PRO A 223 5.54 4.40 -15.40
C PRO A 223 6.44 5.40 -14.62
N PRO A 224 7.67 5.69 -15.09
CA PRO A 224 8.61 6.60 -14.44
C PRO A 224 8.03 7.99 -14.11
N GLU A 225 7.16 8.51 -14.98
CA GLU A 225 6.53 9.83 -14.79
C GLU A 225 5.62 9.88 -13.55
N LEU A 226 5.04 8.75 -13.16
CA LEU A 226 4.22 8.67 -11.95
C LEU A 226 5.10 8.71 -10.69
N TYR A 227 6.28 8.08 -10.76
CA TYR A 227 7.25 8.13 -9.69
C TYR A 227 7.80 9.55 -9.48
N GLU A 228 8.13 10.28 -10.54
CA GLU A 228 8.54 11.69 -10.46
C GLU A 228 7.47 12.56 -9.81
N LYS A 229 6.19 12.33 -10.15
CA LYS A 229 5.05 13.00 -9.52
C LYS A 229 4.89 12.65 -8.05
N LEU A 230 5.07 11.38 -7.68
CA LEU A 230 5.06 10.94 -6.30
C LEU A 230 6.15 11.65 -5.48
N MET A 231 7.36 11.76 -6.00
CA MET A 231 8.46 12.42 -5.30
C MET A 231 8.17 13.89 -4.98
N LYS A 232 7.43 14.61 -5.83
CA LYS A 232 7.03 16.00 -5.59
C LYS A 232 6.08 16.17 -4.40
N ILE A 233 5.33 15.14 -4.04
CA ILE A 233 4.36 15.16 -2.94
C ILE A 233 4.79 14.27 -1.77
N SER A 234 5.93 13.60 -1.87
CA SER A 234 6.40 12.65 -0.86
C SER A 234 6.59 13.31 0.50
N HIS A 235 6.25 12.56 1.54
CA HIS A 235 6.52 12.90 2.94
C HIS A 235 7.92 12.49 3.40
N TRP A 236 8.67 11.78 2.57
CA TRP A 236 9.96 11.21 2.95
C TRP A 236 10.93 12.30 3.36
N SER A 237 11.54 12.08 4.52
CA SER A 237 12.64 12.86 5.03
C SER A 237 13.97 12.37 4.43
N LYS A 238 15.04 13.09 4.73
CA LYS A 238 16.38 12.65 4.38
C LYS A 238 16.73 11.33 5.06
N GLU A 239 16.31 11.19 6.32
CA GLU A 239 16.50 9.97 7.11
C GLU A 239 15.74 8.77 6.52
N ASP A 240 14.54 8.98 5.98
CA ASP A 240 13.79 7.93 5.28
C ASP A 240 14.54 7.45 4.02
N CYS A 241 15.09 8.39 3.25
CA CYS A 241 15.89 8.06 2.07
C CYS A 241 17.18 7.30 2.44
N GLU A 242 17.90 7.77 3.48
CA GLU A 242 19.13 7.12 3.95
C GLU A 242 18.84 5.70 4.47
N ARG A 243 17.73 5.49 5.15
CA ARG A 243 17.29 4.17 5.62
C ARG A 243 16.95 3.24 4.45
N GLU A 244 16.26 3.72 3.43
CA GLU A 244 15.97 2.92 2.22
C GLU A 244 17.26 2.51 1.49
N GLU A 245 18.23 3.42 1.37
CA GLU A 245 19.55 3.12 0.79
C GLU A 245 20.36 2.14 1.66
N GLN A 246 20.18 2.17 2.98
CA GLN A 246 20.78 1.19 3.87
C GLN A 246 20.22 -0.21 3.63
N TYR A 247 18.90 -0.36 3.48
CA TYR A 247 18.26 -1.66 3.20
C TYR A 247 18.69 -2.22 1.83
N LYS A 248 18.85 -1.36 0.82
CA LYS A 248 19.38 -1.78 -0.49
C LYS A 248 20.81 -2.31 -0.38
N ARG A 249 21.68 -1.56 0.33
CA ARG A 249 23.07 -2.03 0.58
C ARG A 249 23.08 -3.34 1.35
N GLU A 250 22.27 -3.49 2.38
CA GLU A 250 22.17 -4.72 3.14
C GLU A 250 21.76 -5.92 2.27
N TRP A 251 20.75 -5.73 1.41
CA TRP A 251 20.34 -6.75 0.44
C TRP A 251 21.49 -7.19 -0.47
N GLU A 252 22.25 -6.22 -1.00
CA GLU A 252 23.39 -6.46 -1.89
C GLU A 252 24.55 -7.15 -1.16
N GLU A 253 24.92 -6.68 0.05
CA GLU A 253 26.01 -7.22 0.86
C GLU A 253 25.73 -8.66 1.31
N LEU A 254 24.49 -8.99 1.63
CA LEU A 254 24.10 -10.35 1.99
C LEU A 254 24.08 -11.30 0.79
N GLY A 255 24.14 -10.76 -0.43
CA GLY A 255 24.10 -11.56 -1.66
C GLY A 255 22.83 -12.37 -1.82
N TYR A 256 21.73 -11.91 -1.22
CA TYR A 256 20.45 -12.60 -1.30
C TYR A 256 19.86 -12.49 -2.71
N THR A 257 19.19 -13.57 -3.10
CA THR A 257 18.34 -13.59 -4.29
C THR A 257 16.96 -14.12 -3.90
N PRO A 258 15.86 -13.66 -4.53
CA PRO A 258 14.55 -14.25 -4.32
C PRO A 258 14.56 -15.75 -4.65
N ASP A 259 13.81 -16.56 -3.91
CA ASP A 259 13.67 -17.98 -4.26
C ASP A 259 12.93 -18.15 -5.58
N PHE A 260 11.99 -17.24 -5.85
CA PHE A 260 11.24 -17.15 -7.10
C PHE A 260 11.04 -15.70 -7.51
N THR A 261 11.03 -15.47 -8.82
CA THR A 261 10.59 -14.20 -9.43
C THR A 261 9.39 -14.50 -10.32
N ILE A 262 8.32 -13.77 -10.14
CA ILE A 262 7.13 -13.87 -10.98
C ILE A 262 6.87 -12.54 -11.72
N THR A 263 6.55 -12.65 -12.99
CA THR A 263 6.10 -11.54 -13.85
C THR A 263 4.62 -11.71 -14.25
N ASP A 264 4.02 -12.81 -13.81
CA ASP A 264 2.62 -13.19 -14.01
C ASP A 264 2.15 -13.96 -12.75
N PHE A 265 1.04 -13.55 -12.21
CA PHE A 265 0.45 -14.15 -11.01
C PHE A 265 0.10 -15.63 -11.15
N ALA A 266 -0.25 -16.11 -12.35
CA ALA A 266 -0.54 -17.51 -12.57
C ALA A 266 0.63 -18.43 -12.19
N ARG A 267 1.88 -17.94 -12.27
CA ARG A 267 3.08 -18.67 -11.86
C ARG A 267 3.11 -19.06 -10.40
N LEU A 268 2.43 -18.31 -9.52
CA LEU A 268 2.36 -18.65 -8.10
C LEU A 268 1.67 -20.01 -7.88
N LYS A 269 0.70 -20.38 -8.71
CA LYS A 269 0.03 -21.69 -8.66
C LYS A 269 1.04 -22.81 -8.87
N ASP A 270 1.92 -22.69 -9.88
CA ASP A 270 2.95 -23.68 -10.18
C ASP A 270 3.96 -23.84 -9.01
N ILE A 271 4.28 -22.72 -8.34
CA ILE A 271 5.20 -22.73 -7.19
C ILE A 271 4.59 -23.48 -6.03
N VAL A 272 3.30 -23.23 -5.72
CA VAL A 272 2.58 -23.88 -4.63
C VAL A 272 2.38 -25.39 -4.88
N GLU A 273 2.15 -25.80 -6.12
CA GLU A 273 1.98 -27.22 -6.49
C GLU A 273 3.27 -28.04 -6.37
N LYS A 274 4.42 -27.42 -6.62
CA LYS A 274 5.72 -28.10 -6.61
C LYS A 274 6.40 -28.17 -5.25
N ARG A 275 5.84 -27.49 -4.25
CA ARG A 275 6.39 -27.36 -2.89
C ARG A 275 5.45 -27.94 -1.86
#